data_06f54650115a235ade420ef51d01417a
#
_entry.id   06f54650115a235ade420ef51d01417a
#
_cell.length_a   1.000
_cell.length_b   1.000
_cell.length_c   1.000
_cell.angle_alpha   90.00
_cell.angle_beta   90.00
_cell.angle_gamma   90.00
#
_symmetry.space_group_name_H-M   'P 1'
#
loop_
_entity.id
_entity.type
_entity.pdbx_description
1 polymer ?
#
loop_
_entity_poly.entity_id
_entity_poly.type
_entity_poly.pdbx_seq_one_letter_code
_entity_poly.pdbx_strand_id
1 'polypeptide(L)'
;MQDRRQSILSASLTILREKGYAGFTQPRVAAAAGLRQSHLTYYFPTRIDLLMGVARVAIDRQLAAVDGILTASSVRKAATTIASVAVRHENTRVIMALAQAADQEPALRELFRELADGIILRAGKLLMNLNIEPTDERCYQLHFMSVGMAVIDLATARKNGERRAARTLEAALTSMKKGATG
;
A
#
# COMPACT_ATOMS: atom_id res chain seq x y z
N MET A 1 -8.60 -7.81 25.77
CA MET A 1 -7.83 -8.73 24.90
C MET A 1 -7.57 -8.14 23.52
N GLN A 2 -8.54 -7.48 22.89
CA GLN A 2 -8.40 -6.86 21.55
C GLN A 2 -7.33 -5.77 21.51
N ASP A 3 -7.13 -5.01 22.58
CA ASP A 3 -6.16 -3.93 22.69
C ASP A 3 -4.68 -4.41 22.56
N ARG A 4 -4.31 -5.52 23.23
CA ARG A 4 -2.92 -6.03 23.17
C ARG A 4 -2.53 -6.59 21.82
N ARG A 5 -3.43 -7.31 21.14
CA ARG A 5 -3.19 -7.80 19.78
C ARG A 5 -2.96 -6.62 18.84
N GLN A 6 -3.76 -5.58 18.94
CA GLN A 6 -3.62 -4.36 18.16
C GLN A 6 -2.31 -3.61 18.47
N SER A 7 -1.91 -3.55 19.74
CA SER A 7 -0.62 -2.96 20.15
C SER A 7 0.57 -3.71 19.51
N ILE A 8 0.55 -5.04 19.49
CA ILE A 8 1.57 -5.86 18.83
C ILE A 8 1.62 -5.56 17.33
N LEU A 9 0.47 -5.52 16.65
CA LEU A 9 0.41 -5.24 15.21
C LEU A 9 0.88 -3.82 14.89
N SER A 10 0.57 -2.84 15.73
CA SER A 10 1.04 -1.46 15.60
C SER A 10 2.56 -1.35 15.76
N ALA A 11 3.14 -2.01 16.76
CA ALA A 11 4.59 -2.11 16.96
C ALA A 11 5.27 -2.82 15.78
N SER A 12 4.63 -3.88 15.25
CA SER A 12 5.10 -4.62 14.07
C SER A 12 5.20 -3.73 12.83
N LEU A 13 4.19 -2.91 12.56
CA LEU A 13 4.22 -1.94 11.45
C LEU A 13 5.36 -0.93 11.60
N THR A 14 5.60 -0.46 12.83
CA THR A 14 6.72 0.45 13.13
C THR A 14 8.07 -0.21 12.85
N ILE A 15 8.27 -1.45 13.30
CA ILE A 15 9.51 -2.19 13.02
C ILE A 15 9.72 -2.43 11.52
N LEU A 16 8.69 -2.84 10.78
CA LEU A 16 8.78 -3.01 9.32
C LEU A 16 9.16 -1.70 8.62
N ARG A 17 8.56 -0.58 9.04
CA ARG A 17 8.83 0.74 8.47
C ARG A 17 10.25 1.21 8.73
N GLU A 18 10.77 1.00 9.94
CA GLU A 18 12.06 1.55 10.38
C GLU A 18 13.24 0.61 10.12
N LYS A 19 13.02 -0.69 10.25
CA LYS A 19 14.09 -1.71 10.22
C LYS A 19 13.94 -2.68 9.03
N GLY A 20 12.88 -2.56 8.25
CA GLY A 20 12.60 -3.46 7.14
C GLY A 20 12.36 -4.91 7.58
N TYR A 21 12.28 -5.81 6.59
CA TYR A 21 12.03 -7.24 6.84
C TYR A 21 13.17 -7.92 7.61
N ALA A 22 14.43 -7.60 7.31
CA ALA A 22 15.58 -8.15 8.02
C ALA A 22 15.58 -7.82 9.52
N GLY A 23 15.06 -6.66 9.89
CA GLY A 23 14.91 -6.24 11.28
C GLY A 23 13.68 -6.78 12.00
N PHE A 24 12.76 -7.42 11.28
CA PHE A 24 11.48 -7.90 11.81
C PHE A 24 11.65 -9.23 12.55
N THR A 25 11.77 -9.16 13.86
CA THR A 25 11.89 -10.33 14.76
C THR A 25 10.90 -10.24 15.91
N GLN A 26 10.39 -11.39 16.39
CA GLN A 26 9.47 -11.45 17.52
C GLN A 26 10.02 -10.75 18.79
N PRO A 27 11.28 -10.92 19.20
CA PRO A 27 11.84 -10.21 20.37
C PRO A 27 11.80 -8.68 20.20
N ARG A 28 12.14 -8.17 19.01
CA ARG A 28 12.12 -6.71 18.75
C ARG A 28 10.70 -6.16 18.77
N VAL A 29 9.76 -6.89 18.18
CA VAL A 29 8.35 -6.48 18.21
C VAL A 29 7.80 -6.51 19.63
N ALA A 30 8.09 -7.56 20.41
CA ALA A 30 7.70 -7.64 21.82
C ALA A 30 8.22 -6.45 22.63
N ALA A 31 9.53 -6.15 22.50
CA ALA A 31 10.13 -4.99 23.17
C ALA A 31 9.48 -3.67 22.74
N ALA A 32 9.22 -3.46 21.44
CA ALA A 32 8.58 -2.27 20.91
C ALA A 32 7.10 -2.15 21.39
N ALA A 33 6.43 -3.27 21.63
CA ALA A 33 5.07 -3.30 22.18
C ALA A 33 5.02 -3.21 23.73
N GLY A 34 6.18 -3.12 24.40
CA GLY A 34 6.25 -3.12 25.88
C GLY A 34 5.86 -4.47 26.50
N LEU A 35 6.08 -5.58 25.80
CA LEU A 35 5.67 -6.93 26.21
C LEU A 35 6.88 -7.86 26.37
N ARG A 36 6.70 -8.91 27.20
CA ARG A 36 7.61 -10.05 27.18
C ARG A 36 7.35 -10.89 25.92
N GLN A 37 8.39 -11.55 25.40
CA GLN A 37 8.25 -12.41 24.22
C GLN A 37 7.20 -13.51 24.42
N SER A 38 7.10 -14.10 25.60
CA SER A 38 6.09 -15.11 25.94
C SER A 38 4.64 -14.59 25.76
N HIS A 39 4.40 -13.31 26.05
CA HIS A 39 3.10 -12.70 25.82
C HIS A 39 2.82 -12.49 24.32
N LEU A 40 3.84 -12.12 23.53
CA LEU A 40 3.70 -12.00 22.08
C LEU A 40 3.42 -13.35 21.44
N THR A 41 4.16 -14.41 21.82
CA THR A 41 3.97 -15.76 21.27
C THR A 41 2.63 -16.40 21.64
N TYR A 42 1.99 -15.94 22.70
CA TYR A 42 0.61 -16.33 23.00
C TYR A 42 -0.38 -15.84 21.91
N TYR A 43 -0.18 -14.63 21.36
CA TYR A 43 -1.04 -14.07 20.31
C TYR A 43 -0.59 -14.47 18.89
N PHE A 44 0.71 -14.63 18.70
CA PHE A 44 1.37 -14.95 17.44
C PHE A 44 2.45 -16.00 17.70
N PRO A 45 2.09 -17.29 17.68
CA PRO A 45 3.00 -18.40 18.04
C PRO A 45 4.27 -18.41 17.22
N THR A 46 4.16 -18.14 15.93
CA THR A 46 5.30 -18.14 15.00
C THR A 46 5.58 -16.74 14.43
N ARG A 47 6.78 -16.58 13.86
CA ARG A 47 7.14 -15.35 13.13
C ARG A 47 6.22 -15.12 11.93
N ILE A 48 5.81 -16.20 11.25
CA ILE A 48 4.91 -16.10 10.09
C ILE A 48 3.49 -15.68 10.51
N ASP A 49 2.97 -16.16 11.64
CA ASP A 49 1.66 -15.72 12.15
C ASP A 49 1.65 -14.22 12.42
N LEU A 50 2.74 -13.72 13.02
CA LEU A 50 2.91 -12.29 13.26
C LEU A 50 3.01 -11.50 11.95
N LEU A 51 3.77 -12.02 10.99
CA LEU A 51 3.97 -11.39 9.69
C LEU A 51 2.67 -11.34 8.88
N MET A 52 1.92 -12.43 8.86
CA MET A 52 0.59 -12.49 8.22
C MET A 52 -0.40 -11.52 8.86
N GLY A 53 -0.40 -11.45 10.19
CA GLY A 53 -1.26 -10.49 10.91
C GLY A 53 -0.96 -9.04 10.58
N VAL A 54 0.32 -8.66 10.52
CA VAL A 54 0.72 -7.29 10.19
C VAL A 54 0.52 -6.97 8.70
N ALA A 55 0.74 -7.96 7.82
CA ALA A 55 0.49 -7.80 6.38
C ALA A 55 -1.00 -7.54 6.11
N ARG A 56 -1.91 -8.27 6.75
CA ARG A 56 -3.35 -8.02 6.65
C ARG A 56 -3.69 -6.58 7.03
N VAL A 57 -3.21 -6.10 8.17
CA VAL A 57 -3.47 -4.72 8.61
C VAL A 57 -2.89 -3.69 7.63
N ALA A 58 -1.70 -3.94 7.08
CA ALA A 58 -1.08 -3.03 6.11
C ALA A 58 -1.90 -2.96 4.81
N ILE A 59 -2.37 -4.10 4.31
CA ILE A 59 -3.18 -4.22 3.09
C ILE A 59 -4.54 -3.56 3.28
N ASP A 60 -5.23 -3.83 4.39
CA ASP A 60 -6.53 -3.22 4.68
C ASP A 60 -6.42 -1.69 4.77
N ARG A 61 -5.36 -1.17 5.41
CA ARG A 61 -5.08 0.27 5.44
C ARG A 61 -4.80 0.86 4.06
N GLN A 62 -4.08 0.13 3.22
CA GLN A 62 -3.77 0.57 1.86
C GLN A 62 -5.05 0.63 1.01
N LEU A 63 -5.88 -0.39 1.07
CA LEU A 63 -7.16 -0.42 0.35
C LEU A 63 -8.11 0.68 0.83
N ALA A 64 -8.21 0.91 2.15
CA ALA A 64 -9.00 2.00 2.71
C ALA A 64 -8.49 3.38 2.27
N ALA A 65 -7.16 3.57 2.15
CA ALA A 65 -6.59 4.81 1.65
C ALA A 65 -6.97 5.05 0.17
N VAL A 66 -7.04 3.99 -0.64
CA VAL A 66 -7.47 4.06 -2.04
C VAL A 66 -8.98 4.31 -2.15
N ASP A 67 -9.81 3.79 -1.23
CA ASP A 67 -11.25 4.08 -1.20
C ASP A 67 -11.52 5.58 -1.09
N GLY A 68 -10.71 6.33 -0.36
CA GLY A 68 -10.80 7.79 -0.27
C GLY A 68 -10.61 8.51 -1.61
N ILE A 69 -9.99 7.85 -2.62
CA ILE A 69 -9.78 8.43 -3.95
C ILE A 69 -11.05 8.37 -4.80
N LEU A 70 -11.93 7.40 -4.55
CA LEU A 70 -13.14 7.15 -5.34
C LEU A 70 -14.13 8.33 -5.33
N THR A 71 -14.04 9.22 -4.36
CA THR A 71 -14.87 10.42 -4.26
C THR A 71 -14.38 11.57 -5.16
N ALA A 72 -13.32 11.36 -5.93
CA ALA A 72 -12.79 12.41 -6.79
C ALA A 72 -13.74 12.73 -7.95
N SER A 73 -14.13 14.01 -8.05
CA SER A 73 -15.10 14.52 -9.04
C SER A 73 -14.44 15.03 -10.34
N SER A 74 -13.13 15.01 -10.42
CA SER A 74 -12.39 15.47 -11.61
C SER A 74 -11.04 14.75 -11.74
N VAL A 75 -10.53 14.70 -12.96
CA VAL A 75 -9.20 14.14 -13.29
C VAL A 75 -8.11 14.75 -12.41
N ARG A 76 -8.10 16.08 -12.26
CA ARG A 76 -7.12 16.78 -11.43
C ARG A 76 -7.19 16.37 -9.96
N LYS A 77 -8.41 16.29 -9.40
CA LYS A 77 -8.60 15.87 -8.01
C LYS A 77 -8.18 14.42 -7.81
N ALA A 78 -8.55 13.53 -8.72
CA ALA A 78 -8.12 12.14 -8.70
C ALA A 78 -6.58 12.03 -8.73
N ALA A 79 -5.92 12.68 -9.68
CA ALA A 79 -4.47 12.68 -9.82
C ALA A 79 -3.75 13.18 -8.57
N THR A 80 -4.22 14.29 -7.98
CA THR A 80 -3.66 14.84 -6.75
C THR A 80 -3.83 13.89 -5.57
N THR A 81 -5.01 13.30 -5.41
CA THR A 81 -5.29 12.38 -4.29
C THR A 81 -4.52 11.08 -4.45
N ILE A 82 -4.42 10.49 -5.66
CA ILE A 82 -3.58 9.33 -5.91
C ILE A 82 -2.12 9.64 -5.57
N ALA A 83 -1.59 10.77 -6.03
CA ALA A 83 -0.23 11.18 -5.76
C ALA A 83 0.05 11.30 -4.25
N SER A 84 -0.85 11.91 -3.49
CA SER A 84 -0.69 12.07 -2.04
C SER A 84 -0.72 10.73 -1.28
N VAL A 85 -1.45 9.73 -1.79
CA VAL A 85 -1.44 8.38 -1.23
C VAL A 85 -0.18 7.61 -1.65
N ALA A 86 0.20 7.68 -2.93
CA ALA A 86 1.33 6.94 -3.49
C ALA A 86 2.67 7.37 -2.88
N VAL A 87 2.92 8.68 -2.71
CA VAL A 87 4.20 9.17 -2.15
C VAL A 87 4.25 9.20 -0.62
N ARG A 88 3.36 8.51 0.07
CA ARG A 88 3.48 8.28 1.52
C ARG A 88 4.56 7.24 1.79
N HIS A 89 5.78 7.68 1.95
CA HIS A 89 6.96 6.81 2.13
C HIS A 89 6.81 5.79 3.26
N GLU A 90 6.05 6.09 4.30
CA GLU A 90 5.80 5.15 5.41
C GLU A 90 5.09 3.89 4.93
N ASN A 91 4.00 4.04 4.16
CA ASN A 91 3.27 2.91 3.61
C ASN A 91 4.11 2.15 2.59
N THR A 92 4.80 2.87 1.70
CA THR A 92 5.67 2.27 0.68
C THR A 92 6.75 1.42 1.32
N ARG A 93 7.40 1.89 2.39
CA ARG A 93 8.42 1.11 3.13
C ARG A 93 7.86 -0.18 3.71
N VAL A 94 6.68 -0.14 4.30
CA VAL A 94 6.02 -1.33 4.85
C VAL A 94 5.69 -2.33 3.74
N ILE A 95 5.06 -1.87 2.67
CA ILE A 95 4.69 -2.74 1.53
C ILE A 95 5.94 -3.34 0.87
N MET A 96 7.02 -2.58 0.68
CA MET A 96 8.28 -3.11 0.16
C MET A 96 8.92 -4.15 1.08
N ALA A 97 8.90 -3.93 2.40
CA ALA A 97 9.41 -4.89 3.36
C ALA A 97 8.60 -6.20 3.34
N LEU A 98 7.28 -6.10 3.20
CA LEU A 98 6.40 -7.27 3.06
C LEU A 98 6.57 -7.96 1.70
N ALA A 99 6.79 -7.20 0.62
CA ALA A 99 7.06 -7.77 -0.71
C ALA A 99 8.38 -8.56 -0.71
N GLN A 100 9.43 -8.03 -0.05
CA GLN A 100 10.67 -8.77 0.15
C GLN A 100 10.45 -10.05 0.98
N ALA A 101 9.57 -9.99 1.99
CA ALA A 101 9.22 -11.15 2.78
C ALA A 101 8.47 -12.21 1.97
N ALA A 102 7.63 -11.81 1.01
CA ALA A 102 6.85 -12.72 0.15
C ALA A 102 7.73 -13.60 -0.75
N ASP A 103 8.98 -13.24 -0.98
CA ASP A 103 9.96 -14.07 -1.67
C ASP A 103 10.34 -15.31 -0.85
N GLN A 104 10.44 -15.15 0.47
CA GLN A 104 10.79 -16.23 1.41
C GLN A 104 9.56 -16.91 2.04
N GLU A 105 8.43 -16.23 2.10
CA GLU A 105 7.20 -16.66 2.75
C GLU A 105 6.02 -16.69 1.74
N PRO A 106 5.84 -17.79 1.01
CA PRO A 106 4.85 -17.87 -0.07
C PRO A 106 3.41 -17.54 0.34
N ALA A 107 3.05 -17.75 1.61
CA ALA A 107 1.72 -17.41 2.14
C ALA A 107 1.39 -15.90 2.00
N LEU A 108 2.40 -15.02 1.99
CA LEU A 108 2.20 -13.59 1.77
C LEU A 108 1.80 -13.26 0.33
N ARG A 109 2.14 -14.11 -0.64
CA ARG A 109 1.82 -13.86 -2.06
C ARG A 109 0.31 -13.77 -2.29
N GLU A 110 -0.47 -14.55 -1.54
CA GLU A 110 -1.93 -14.48 -1.63
C GLU A 110 -2.47 -13.12 -1.17
N LEU A 111 -1.95 -12.61 -0.06
CA LEU A 111 -2.31 -11.27 0.41
C LEU A 111 -1.92 -10.17 -0.58
N PHE A 112 -0.81 -10.32 -1.30
CA PHE A 112 -0.42 -9.38 -2.36
C PHE A 112 -1.31 -9.48 -3.60
N ARG A 113 -1.81 -10.68 -3.95
CA ARG A 113 -2.82 -10.82 -5.01
C ARG A 113 -4.11 -10.10 -4.61
N GLU A 114 -4.62 -10.35 -3.40
CA GLU A 114 -5.79 -9.64 -2.87
C GLU A 114 -5.60 -8.10 -2.91
N LEU A 115 -4.41 -7.60 -2.55
CA LEU A 115 -4.09 -6.18 -2.64
C LEU A 115 -4.14 -5.68 -4.09
N ALA A 116 -3.49 -6.39 -5.01
CA ALA A 116 -3.44 -6.01 -6.41
C ALA A 116 -4.85 -5.99 -7.02
N ASP A 117 -5.60 -7.08 -6.85
CA ASP A 117 -6.98 -7.20 -7.36
C ASP A 117 -7.90 -6.13 -6.75
N GLY A 118 -7.75 -5.88 -5.45
CA GLY A 118 -8.48 -4.82 -4.76
C GLY A 118 -8.17 -3.41 -5.29
N ILE A 119 -6.93 -3.14 -5.67
CA ILE A 119 -6.54 -1.85 -6.27
C ILE A 119 -7.05 -1.75 -7.71
N ILE A 120 -6.94 -2.81 -8.52
CA ILE A 120 -7.43 -2.86 -9.90
C ILE A 120 -8.95 -2.61 -9.95
N LEU A 121 -9.71 -3.28 -9.07
CA LEU A 121 -11.15 -3.05 -8.95
C LEU A 121 -11.47 -1.57 -8.63
N ARG A 122 -10.72 -0.95 -7.74
CA ARG A 122 -10.89 0.46 -7.37
C ARG A 122 -10.48 1.40 -8.50
N ALA A 123 -9.42 1.06 -9.23
CA ALA A 123 -9.02 1.81 -10.42
C ALA A 123 -10.17 1.83 -11.45
N GLY A 124 -10.80 0.69 -11.73
CA GLY A 124 -11.96 0.61 -12.62
C GLY A 124 -13.12 1.50 -12.15
N LYS A 125 -13.47 1.46 -10.86
CA LYS A 125 -14.51 2.34 -10.29
C LYS A 125 -14.16 3.82 -10.42
N LEU A 126 -12.91 4.20 -10.17
CA LEU A 126 -12.45 5.58 -10.33
C LEU A 126 -12.56 6.04 -11.79
N LEU A 127 -12.11 5.21 -12.74
CA LEU A 127 -12.20 5.53 -14.17
C LEU A 127 -13.65 5.76 -14.60
N MET A 128 -14.59 4.88 -14.19
CA MET A 128 -16.02 5.08 -14.44
C MET A 128 -16.53 6.40 -13.85
N ASN A 129 -16.17 6.75 -12.63
CA ASN A 129 -16.58 8.01 -11.99
C ASN A 129 -16.04 9.25 -12.72
N LEU A 130 -14.93 9.11 -13.45
CA LEU A 130 -14.33 10.15 -14.28
C LEU A 130 -14.85 10.17 -15.73
N ASN A 131 -15.84 9.31 -16.06
CA ASN A 131 -16.31 9.06 -17.42
C ASN A 131 -15.18 8.61 -18.35
N ILE A 132 -14.37 7.67 -17.89
CA ILE A 132 -13.32 6.97 -18.64
C ILE A 132 -13.68 5.49 -18.66
N GLU A 133 -13.66 4.86 -19.84
CA GLU A 133 -13.91 3.43 -19.97
C GLU A 133 -12.86 2.62 -19.20
N PRO A 134 -13.26 1.73 -18.26
CA PRO A 134 -12.32 1.01 -17.40
C PRO A 134 -11.84 -0.29 -18.06
N THR A 135 -10.99 -0.19 -19.11
CA THR A 135 -10.35 -1.40 -19.65
C THR A 135 -9.28 -1.93 -18.68
N ASP A 136 -8.97 -3.22 -18.80
CA ASP A 136 -7.94 -3.84 -17.96
C ASP A 136 -6.59 -3.12 -18.10
N GLU A 137 -6.20 -2.76 -19.34
CA GLU A 137 -4.95 -2.06 -19.59
C GLU A 137 -4.89 -0.71 -18.88
N ARG A 138 -5.98 0.05 -18.87
CA ARG A 138 -6.04 1.35 -18.19
C ARG A 138 -5.96 1.20 -16.66
N CYS A 139 -6.63 0.18 -16.12
CA CYS A 139 -6.57 -0.14 -14.70
C CYS A 139 -5.16 -0.54 -14.28
N TYR A 140 -4.51 -1.44 -15.02
CA TYR A 140 -3.12 -1.84 -14.79
C TYR A 140 -2.15 -0.69 -14.98
N GLN A 141 -2.32 0.13 -16.02
CA GLN A 141 -1.48 1.30 -16.25
C GLN A 141 -1.52 2.25 -15.05
N LEU A 142 -2.71 2.56 -14.54
CA LEU A 142 -2.87 3.43 -13.37
C LEU A 142 -2.22 2.84 -12.12
N HIS A 143 -2.39 1.52 -11.91
CA HIS A 143 -1.78 0.80 -10.79
C HIS A 143 -0.25 0.82 -10.88
N PHE A 144 0.32 0.40 -12.01
CA PHE A 144 1.78 0.33 -12.19
C PHE A 144 2.45 1.70 -12.13
N MET A 145 1.82 2.73 -12.69
CA MET A 145 2.30 4.11 -12.54
C MET A 145 2.34 4.54 -11.08
N SER A 146 1.30 4.25 -10.31
CA SER A 146 1.22 4.61 -8.89
C SER A 146 2.29 3.91 -8.06
N VAL A 147 2.48 2.60 -8.27
CA VAL A 147 3.53 1.81 -7.58
C VAL A 147 4.92 2.27 -8.00
N GLY A 148 5.17 2.43 -9.31
CA GLY A 148 6.47 2.87 -9.82
C GLY A 148 6.86 4.25 -9.29
N MET A 149 5.93 5.20 -9.27
CA MET A 149 6.18 6.53 -8.71
C MET A 149 6.48 6.47 -7.20
N ALA A 150 5.73 5.67 -6.44
CA ALA A 150 5.95 5.50 -5.00
C ALA A 150 7.36 4.96 -4.69
N VAL A 151 7.79 3.93 -5.42
CA VAL A 151 9.11 3.29 -5.25
C VAL A 151 10.24 4.25 -5.65
N ILE A 152 10.11 4.90 -6.82
CA ILE A 152 11.13 5.83 -7.33
C ILE A 152 11.24 7.05 -6.41
N ASP A 153 10.13 7.59 -5.94
CA ASP A 153 10.16 8.75 -5.04
C ASP A 153 10.80 8.40 -3.70
N LEU A 154 10.46 7.24 -3.13
CA LEU A 154 11.11 6.71 -1.93
C LEU A 154 12.62 6.53 -2.11
N ALA A 155 13.05 5.94 -3.24
CA ALA A 155 14.45 5.64 -3.50
C ALA A 155 15.30 6.89 -3.77
N THR A 156 14.70 7.89 -4.40
CA THR A 156 15.45 9.10 -4.83
C THR A 156 15.32 10.27 -3.88
N ALA A 157 14.31 10.27 -3.00
CA ALA A 157 13.99 11.33 -2.06
C ALA A 157 14.01 12.75 -2.69
N ARG A 158 13.60 12.84 -3.97
CA ARG A 158 13.63 14.12 -4.71
C ARG A 158 12.57 15.07 -4.20
N LYS A 159 12.92 16.34 -4.08
CA LYS A 159 11.96 17.42 -3.76
C LYS A 159 10.79 17.42 -4.74
N ASN A 160 9.59 17.75 -4.26
CA ASN A 160 8.36 17.85 -5.04
C ASN A 160 7.87 16.55 -5.70
N GLY A 161 8.13 15.38 -5.08
CA GLY A 161 7.68 14.07 -5.58
C GLY A 161 6.17 14.00 -5.80
N GLU A 162 5.39 14.43 -4.84
CA GLU A 162 3.92 14.46 -4.94
C GLU A 162 3.43 15.32 -6.12
N ARG A 163 4.02 16.51 -6.30
CA ARG A 163 3.66 17.40 -7.42
C ARG A 163 4.00 16.78 -8.78
N ARG A 164 5.15 16.10 -8.91
CA ARG A 164 5.51 15.39 -10.14
C ARG A 164 4.53 14.25 -10.40
N ALA A 165 4.26 13.41 -9.39
CA ALA A 165 3.32 12.31 -9.49
C ALA A 165 1.93 12.80 -9.91
N ALA A 166 1.40 13.84 -9.28
CA ALA A 166 0.11 14.43 -9.62
C ALA A 166 0.05 14.89 -11.08
N ARG A 167 1.07 15.60 -11.58
CA ARG A 167 1.12 16.06 -12.99
C ARG A 167 1.17 14.89 -13.97
N THR A 168 1.94 13.86 -13.67
CA THR A 168 2.07 12.67 -14.52
C THR A 168 0.75 11.90 -14.58
N LEU A 169 0.09 11.71 -13.43
CA LEU A 169 -1.22 11.06 -13.36
C LEU A 169 -2.31 11.88 -14.04
N GLU A 170 -2.32 13.20 -13.87
CA GLU A 170 -3.28 14.10 -14.54
C GLU A 170 -3.15 13.99 -16.06
N ALA A 171 -1.92 13.98 -16.61
CA ALA A 171 -1.67 13.80 -18.03
C ALA A 171 -2.15 12.43 -18.54
N ALA A 172 -1.85 11.35 -17.80
CA ALA A 172 -2.29 10.00 -18.17
C ALA A 172 -3.81 9.86 -18.18
N LEU A 173 -4.49 10.28 -17.10
CA LEU A 173 -5.95 10.24 -17.00
C LEU A 173 -6.63 11.11 -18.06
N THR A 174 -6.05 12.28 -18.38
CA THR A 174 -6.55 13.15 -19.45
C THR A 174 -6.43 12.49 -20.82
N SER A 175 -5.31 11.81 -21.09
CA SER A 175 -5.10 11.04 -22.31
C SER A 175 -6.09 9.89 -22.43
N MET A 176 -6.29 9.11 -21.36
CA MET A 176 -7.29 8.03 -21.33
C MET A 176 -8.70 8.54 -21.64
N LYS A 177 -9.05 9.74 -21.14
CA LYS A 177 -10.37 10.35 -21.38
C LYS A 177 -10.56 10.78 -22.82
N LYS A 178 -9.55 11.31 -23.47
CA LYS A 178 -9.61 11.73 -24.89
C LYS A 178 -9.69 10.54 -25.85
N GLY A 179 -9.00 9.44 -25.55
CA GLY A 179 -9.03 8.22 -26.36
C GLY A 179 -10.35 7.42 -26.26
N ALA A 180 -11.29 7.82 -25.41
CA ALA A 180 -12.61 7.24 -25.32
C ALA A 180 -13.67 7.94 -26.22
N THR A 181 -13.29 9.05 -26.88
CA THR A 181 -14.18 9.87 -27.73
C THR A 181 -13.87 9.78 -29.22
N GLY A 182 -13.02 8.87 -29.64
CA GLY A 182 -12.67 8.54 -31.03
C GLY A 182 -13.02 7.10 -31.33
#